data_0874b5d6624f3882d9186c7057e927c1
#
_entry.id   0874b5d6624f3882d9186c7057e927c1
#
_cell.length_a   1.000
_cell.length_b   1.000
_cell.length_c   1.000
_cell.angle_alpha   90.00
_cell.angle_beta   90.00
_cell.angle_gamma   90.00
#
_symmetry.space_group_name_H-M   'P 1'
#
loop_
_entity.id
_entity.type
_entity.pdbx_description
1 polymer ?
#
loop_
_entity_poly.entity_id
_entity_poly.type
_entity_poly.pdbx_seq_one_letter_code
_entity_poly.pdbx_strand_id
1 'polypeptide(L)'
;MNTRPAQRQMLDAGFRCELCHRRMRDPTTLHHLIPRACHRNQWFQRRFSREQMLRTVPLCRDCHSAVHRLIPKEKELGRYYYSIELLLAHAEVKKFVDWVRRQK
;
A
#
# COMPACT_ATOMS: atom_id res chain seq x y z
N MET A 1 -13.55 -16.41 11.81
CA MET A 1 -13.68 -16.35 11.36
C MET A 1 -13.68 -15.49 10.84
N ASN A 2 -13.59 -14.91 10.92
CA ASN A 2 -13.71 -14.48 10.31
C ASN A 2 -13.16 -13.40 9.60
N THR A 3 -12.06 -13.05 9.60
CA THR A 3 -11.43 -12.18 8.64
C THR A 3 -11.60 -12.66 7.22
N ARG A 4 -11.97 -13.87 7.07
CA ARG A 4 -12.08 -14.42 5.73
C ARG A 4 -13.12 -13.77 4.86
N PRO A 5 -14.30 -13.43 5.37
CA PRO A 5 -15.27 -12.74 4.51
C PRO A 5 -14.73 -11.43 3.98
N ALA A 6 -14.02 -10.68 4.82
CA ALA A 6 -13.45 -9.41 4.39
C ALA A 6 -12.38 -9.63 3.32
N GLN A 7 -11.52 -10.63 3.52
CA GLN A 7 -10.50 -10.94 2.54
C GLN A 7 -11.11 -11.36 1.22
N ARG A 8 -12.18 -12.12 1.29
CA ARG A 8 -12.86 -12.56 0.08
C ARG A 8 -13.41 -11.38 -0.69
N GLN A 9 -13.96 -10.41 0.02
CA GLN A 9 -14.46 -9.21 -0.62
C GLN A 9 -13.35 -8.43 -1.29
N MET A 10 -12.18 -8.41 -0.68
CA MET A 10 -11.04 -7.70 -1.23
C MET A 10 -10.56 -8.30 -2.54
N LEU A 11 -10.83 -9.57 -2.77
CA LEU A 11 -10.44 -10.24 -3.99
C LEU A 11 -11.49 -10.15 -5.08
N ASP A 12 -12.64 -9.59 -4.77
CA ASP A 12 -13.72 -9.45 -5.73
C ASP A 12 -13.42 -8.35 -6.74
N ALA A 13 -14.07 -8.46 -7.89
CA ALA A 13 -13.84 -7.54 -8.99
C ALA A 13 -14.20 -6.09 -8.66
N GLY A 14 -15.06 -5.87 -7.67
CA GLY A 14 -15.46 -4.53 -7.31
C GLY A 14 -14.47 -3.75 -6.46
N PHE A 15 -13.43 -4.40 -6.05
CA PHE A 15 -12.48 -3.79 -5.13
C PHE A 15 -11.62 -2.73 -5.83
N ARG A 16 -11.33 -1.66 -5.12
CA ARG A 16 -10.61 -0.53 -5.72
C ARG A 16 -9.25 -0.32 -5.07
N CYS A 17 -8.31 0.17 -5.89
CA CYS A 17 -6.99 0.55 -5.41
C CYS A 17 -7.12 1.73 -4.45
N GLU A 18 -6.42 1.66 -3.31
CA GLU A 18 -6.48 2.73 -2.32
C GLU A 18 -5.80 4.01 -2.78
N LEU A 19 -4.92 3.94 -3.76
CA LEU A 19 -4.25 5.13 -4.27
C LEU A 19 -4.99 5.75 -5.44
N CYS A 20 -5.19 5.01 -6.52
CA CYS A 20 -5.77 5.59 -7.72
C CYS A 20 -7.28 5.39 -7.83
N HIS A 21 -7.84 4.53 -6.99
CA HIS A 21 -9.29 4.25 -6.93
C HIS A 21 -9.86 3.59 -8.17
N ARG A 22 -9.00 3.12 -9.09
CA ARG A 22 -9.48 2.36 -10.22
C ARG A 22 -9.92 0.98 -9.75
N ARG A 23 -10.93 0.44 -10.45
CA ARG A 23 -11.36 -0.91 -10.15
C ARG A 23 -10.26 -1.90 -10.54
N MET A 24 -10.00 -2.84 -9.65
CA MET A 24 -8.98 -3.84 -9.92
C MET A 24 -9.60 -5.04 -10.60
N ARG A 25 -8.95 -5.50 -11.65
CA ARG A 25 -9.40 -6.65 -12.41
C ARG A 25 -8.77 -7.94 -11.93
N ASP A 26 -7.48 -7.85 -11.63
CA ASP A 26 -6.71 -9.00 -11.21
C ASP A 26 -6.84 -9.19 -9.71
N PRO A 27 -6.39 -10.33 -9.21
CA PRO A 27 -6.31 -10.50 -7.76
C PRO A 27 -5.60 -9.33 -7.13
N THR A 28 -6.11 -8.91 -6.01
CA THR A 28 -5.60 -7.78 -5.28
C THR A 28 -4.14 -7.99 -4.90
N THR A 29 -3.32 -6.96 -5.12
CA THR A 29 -2.01 -6.93 -4.52
C THR A 29 -2.13 -6.18 -3.20
N LEU A 30 -1.52 -6.74 -2.17
CA LEU A 30 -1.57 -6.14 -0.84
C LEU A 30 -0.23 -5.49 -0.54
N HIS A 31 -0.28 -4.21 -0.26
CA HIS A 31 0.91 -3.44 0.07
C HIS A 31 1.03 -3.33 1.59
N HIS A 32 2.17 -3.73 2.13
CA HIS A 32 2.46 -3.48 3.54
C HIS A 32 2.86 -2.03 3.70
N LEU A 33 2.08 -1.27 4.47
CA LEU A 33 2.41 0.14 4.71
C LEU A 33 3.76 0.28 5.38
N ILE A 34 4.10 -0.67 6.25
CA ILE A 34 5.44 -0.78 6.81
C ILE A 34 6.03 -2.07 6.24
N PRO A 35 7.03 -1.98 5.37
CA PRO A 35 7.57 -3.17 4.70
C PRO A 35 7.96 -4.26 5.68
N ARG A 36 7.75 -5.50 5.28
CA ARG A 36 8.06 -6.64 6.15
C ARG A 36 9.52 -6.65 6.59
N ALA A 37 10.41 -6.16 5.73
CA ALA A 37 11.82 -6.09 6.07
C ALA A 37 12.09 -5.20 7.29
N CYS A 38 11.16 -4.31 7.61
CA CYS A 38 11.31 -3.39 8.75
C CYS A 38 10.76 -3.95 10.05
N HIS A 39 10.04 -5.07 10.00
CA HIS A 39 9.30 -5.54 11.17
C HIS A 39 10.18 -5.98 12.32
N ARG A 40 11.42 -6.36 12.04
CA ARG A 40 12.35 -6.77 13.10
C ARG A 40 13.28 -5.63 13.53
N ASN A 41 13.13 -4.48 12.92
CA ASN A 41 13.97 -3.33 13.23
C ASN A 41 13.49 -2.67 14.51
N GLN A 42 14.40 -2.39 15.44
CA GLN A 42 14.05 -1.84 16.74
C GLN A 42 13.38 -0.47 16.65
N TRP A 43 13.86 0.36 15.72
CA TRP A 43 13.26 1.69 15.57
C TRP A 43 11.78 1.57 15.29
N PHE A 44 11.40 0.64 14.40
CA PHE A 44 10.01 0.42 14.05
C PHE A 44 9.23 -0.21 15.19
N GLN A 45 9.83 -1.19 15.88
CA GLN A 45 9.16 -1.86 16.98
C GLN A 45 8.84 -0.92 18.13
N ARG A 46 9.64 0.11 18.31
CA ARG A 46 9.40 1.09 19.36
C ARG A 46 8.31 2.08 19.01
N ARG A 47 8.05 2.29 17.73
CA ARG A 47 7.11 3.31 17.29
C ARG A 47 5.78 2.79 16.84
N PHE A 48 5.73 1.53 16.42
CA PHE A 48 4.52 0.97 15.86
C PHE A 48 4.17 -0.31 16.59
N SER A 49 2.87 -0.52 16.80
CA SER A 49 2.39 -1.77 17.37
C SER A 49 2.52 -2.87 16.33
N ARG A 50 2.43 -4.11 16.81
CA ARG A 50 2.46 -5.24 15.89
C ARG A 50 1.32 -5.15 14.88
N GLU A 51 0.15 -4.74 15.34
CA GLU A 51 -1.00 -4.59 14.45
C GLU A 51 -0.74 -3.58 13.35
N GLN A 52 -0.13 -2.45 13.71
CA GLN A 52 0.20 -1.43 12.72
C GLN A 52 1.19 -1.95 11.69
N MET A 53 2.17 -2.72 12.14
CA MET A 53 3.18 -3.25 11.22
C MET A 53 2.62 -4.31 10.28
N LEU A 54 1.57 -5.01 10.71
CA LEU A 54 0.95 -6.04 9.88
C LEU A 54 -0.09 -5.49 8.92
N ARG A 55 -0.38 -4.22 9.01
CA ARG A 55 -1.42 -3.61 8.21
C ARG A 55 -1.07 -3.56 6.73
N THR A 56 -2.02 -3.95 5.91
CA THR A 56 -1.86 -3.89 4.47
C THR A 56 -3.01 -3.12 3.86
N VAL A 57 -2.77 -2.60 2.67
CA VAL A 57 -3.81 -1.94 1.89
C VAL A 57 -3.78 -2.49 0.47
N PRO A 58 -4.93 -2.57 -0.19
CA PRO A 58 -4.99 -3.07 -1.56
C PRO A 58 -4.54 -1.98 -2.53
N LEU A 59 -3.62 -2.35 -3.38
CA LEU A 59 -3.15 -1.47 -4.45
C LEU A 59 -3.19 -2.23 -5.75
N CYS A 60 -3.52 -1.53 -6.84
CA CYS A 60 -3.41 -2.14 -8.15
C CYS A 60 -1.93 -2.35 -8.46
N ARG A 61 -1.67 -3.22 -9.43
CA ARG A 61 -0.29 -3.55 -9.78
C ARG A 61 0.52 -2.32 -10.14
N ASP A 62 -0.08 -1.42 -10.91
CA ASP A 62 0.64 -0.22 -11.37
C ASP A 62 1.04 0.68 -10.22
N CYS A 63 0.12 0.95 -9.31
CA CYS A 63 0.42 1.80 -8.16
C CYS A 63 1.40 1.12 -7.22
N HIS A 64 1.23 -0.18 -6.98
CA HIS A 64 2.12 -0.92 -6.09
C HIS A 64 3.55 -0.90 -6.62
N SER A 65 3.71 -1.16 -7.92
CA SER A 65 5.03 -1.10 -8.55
C SER A 65 5.63 0.29 -8.49
N ALA A 66 4.80 1.31 -8.71
CA ALA A 66 5.29 2.68 -8.70
C ALA A 66 5.79 3.09 -7.32
N VAL A 67 5.06 2.70 -6.26
CA VAL A 67 5.49 3.03 -4.90
C VAL A 67 6.89 2.47 -4.65
N HIS A 68 7.11 1.21 -4.99
CA HIS A 68 8.40 0.59 -4.72
C HIS A 68 9.51 1.10 -5.64
N ARG A 69 9.14 1.58 -6.82
CA ARG A 69 10.11 2.15 -7.75
C ARG A 69 10.50 3.57 -7.34
N LEU A 70 9.53 4.34 -6.88
CA LEU A 70 9.76 5.75 -6.53
C LEU A 70 10.32 5.91 -5.12
N ILE A 71 10.06 4.95 -4.25
CA ILE A 71 10.58 4.95 -2.88
C ILE A 71 11.25 3.59 -2.65
N PRO A 72 12.44 3.39 -3.26
CA PRO A 72 13.06 2.05 -3.24
C PRO A 72 13.63 1.62 -1.89
N LYS A 73 13.91 2.57 -1.00
CA LYS A 73 14.44 2.23 0.31
C LYS A 73 13.31 1.88 1.25
N GLU A 74 13.27 0.62 1.66
CA GLU A 74 12.16 0.14 2.47
C GLU A 74 12.07 0.83 3.82
N LYS A 75 13.20 1.16 4.43
CA LYS A 75 13.16 1.88 5.70
C LYS A 75 12.58 3.27 5.53
N GLU A 76 12.87 3.92 4.43
CA GLU A 76 12.32 5.23 4.13
C GLU A 76 10.81 5.12 3.91
N LEU A 77 10.40 4.11 3.16
CA LEU A 77 8.99 3.87 2.90
C LEU A 77 8.22 3.68 4.20
N GLY A 78 8.70 2.80 5.07
CA GLY A 78 8.02 2.53 6.33
C GLY A 78 8.11 3.66 7.33
N ARG A 79 9.18 4.46 7.28
CA ARG A 79 9.42 5.51 8.25
C ARG A 79 8.60 6.76 7.95
N TYR A 80 8.48 7.12 6.68
CA TYR A 80 7.89 8.39 6.28
C TYR A 80 6.60 8.27 5.50
N TYR A 81 6.31 7.08 4.95
CA TYR A 81 5.17 6.91 4.05
C TYR A 81 4.30 5.73 4.45
N TYR A 82 4.00 5.64 5.73
CA TYR A 82 3.30 4.49 6.30
C TYR A 82 1.78 4.63 6.29
N SER A 83 1.25 5.51 5.48
CA SER A 83 -0.19 5.64 5.29
C SER A 83 -0.47 6.07 3.86
N ILE A 84 -1.70 5.90 3.42
CA ILE A 84 -2.11 6.34 2.09
C ILE A 84 -1.93 7.86 1.97
N GLU A 85 -2.31 8.60 3.00
CA GLU A 85 -2.16 10.05 2.97
C GLU A 85 -0.70 10.47 2.79
N LEU A 86 0.19 9.79 3.49
CA LEU A 86 1.61 10.12 3.38
C LEU A 86 2.17 9.74 2.03
N LEU A 87 1.73 8.62 1.46
CA LEU A 87 2.15 8.25 0.12
C LEU A 87 1.70 9.29 -0.89
N LEU A 88 0.49 9.78 -0.77
CA LEU A 88 -0.01 10.80 -1.68
C LEU A 88 0.63 12.16 -1.47
N ALA A 89 1.28 12.37 -0.32
CA ALA A 89 2.05 13.58 -0.07
C ALA A 89 3.41 13.56 -0.77
N HIS A 90 3.86 12.38 -1.19
CA HIS A 90 5.10 12.28 -1.96
C HIS A 90 4.83 12.77 -3.38
N ALA A 91 5.54 13.80 -3.82
CA ALA A 91 5.25 14.48 -5.07
C ALA A 91 5.23 13.54 -6.28
N GLU A 92 6.21 12.65 -6.36
CA GLU A 92 6.29 11.74 -7.51
C GLU A 92 5.22 10.66 -7.48
N VAL A 93 4.87 10.20 -6.29
CA VAL A 93 3.78 9.23 -6.15
C VAL A 93 2.47 9.87 -6.57
N LYS A 94 2.19 11.06 -6.08
CA LYS A 94 0.96 11.75 -6.45
C LYS A 94 0.88 11.99 -7.95
N LYS A 95 1.98 12.40 -8.56
CA LYS A 95 2.04 12.64 -10.00
C LYS A 95 1.70 11.37 -10.77
N PHE A 96 2.28 10.26 -10.35
CA PHE A 96 2.00 8.98 -10.99
C PHE A 96 0.53 8.58 -10.81
N VAL A 97 0.02 8.72 -9.58
CA VAL A 97 -1.36 8.35 -9.28
C VAL A 97 -2.34 9.19 -10.10
N ASP A 98 -2.08 10.48 -10.21
CA ASP A 98 -2.96 11.34 -10.99
C ASP A 98 -2.95 10.94 -12.47
N TRP A 99 -1.79 10.55 -12.97
CA TRP A 99 -1.68 10.10 -14.35
C TRP A 99 -2.40 8.76 -14.56
N VAL A 100 -2.11 7.78 -13.71
CA VAL A 100 -2.65 6.43 -13.91
C VAL A 100 -4.16 6.39 -13.73
N ARG A 101 -4.69 7.27 -12.90
CA ARG A 101 -6.13 7.33 -12.67
C ARG A 101 -6.89 7.59 -13.96
N ARG A 102 -6.28 8.29 -14.89
CA ARG A 102 -6.91 8.61 -16.17
C ARG A 102 -6.74 7.51 -17.21
N GLN A 103 -5.96 6.49 -16.92
CA GLN A 103 -5.77 5.38 -17.85
C GLN A 103 -6.87 4.35 -17.70
N LYS A 104 -7.15 3.62 -18.78
CA LYS A 104 -8.21 2.60 -18.74
C LYS A 104 -7.69 1.19 -18.51
#